data_4540f6e59a699e48ebdb438ad22f6460
#
_entry.id   4540f6e59a699e48ebdb438ad22f6460
#
_cell.length_a   1.000
_cell.length_b   1.000
_cell.length_c   1.000
_cell.angle_alpha   90.00
_cell.angle_beta   90.00
_cell.angle_gamma   90.00
#
_symmetry.space_group_name_H-M   'P 1'
#
loop_
_entity.id
_entity.type
_entity.pdbx_description
1 polymer ?
#
loop_
_entity_poly.entity_id
_entity_poly.type
_entity_poly.pdbx_seq_one_letter_code
_entity_poly.pdbx_strand_id
1 'polypeptide(L)'
;MDTPPFNTLGLTPMLLQAVESLGYERPSPIQALAIPVALAGKDVVGLSETGSGKTAAFALPALQKIDVSRRETQALIVCPTRELAVQVCEQVHILGMGFGEDLIVAPVYGGASMERQFKPLHPGAPVLGGTPGREDMEELLAAMPAERQTLFFSATMNREVERLIQRFGREPQLLQVERKSMTVESIDQVCYEVRERSKVEALSRLIDMETPRLAIVFCNTKRSVDEATEALIARGYAADRLHGDITQGMRERV
;
A
#
# COMPACT_ATOMS: atom_id res chain seq x y z
N MET A 1 7.77 12.44 -18.92
CA MET A 1 8.67 13.37 -18.22
C MET A 1 9.98 12.63 -18.02
N ASP A 2 11.06 13.25 -18.41
CA ASP A 2 12.39 12.67 -18.23
C ASP A 2 12.78 12.91 -16.76
N THR A 3 12.67 11.88 -15.90
CA THR A 3 13.04 11.98 -14.49
C THR A 3 14.55 11.84 -14.32
N PRO A 4 15.18 12.56 -13.38
CA PRO A 4 16.61 12.43 -13.12
C PRO A 4 16.92 10.98 -12.65
N PRO A 5 18.10 10.44 -12.90
CA PRO A 5 18.44 9.09 -12.47
C PRO A 5 18.56 8.97 -10.94
N PHE A 6 18.38 7.75 -10.39
CA PHE A 6 18.39 7.50 -8.94
C PHE A 6 19.65 7.98 -8.23
N ASN A 7 20.81 7.91 -8.87
CA ASN A 7 22.10 8.34 -8.29
C ASN A 7 22.18 9.86 -8.02
N THR A 8 21.24 10.64 -8.57
CA THR A 8 21.16 12.09 -8.32
C THR A 8 20.19 12.43 -7.19
N LEU A 9 19.46 11.47 -6.64
CA LEU A 9 18.43 11.69 -5.61
C LEU A 9 18.98 11.72 -4.18
N GLY A 10 20.28 11.48 -3.98
CA GLY A 10 20.93 11.51 -2.67
C GLY A 10 20.87 10.17 -1.91
N LEU A 11 20.58 9.07 -2.59
CA LEU A 11 20.60 7.74 -1.99
C LEU A 11 22.04 7.24 -1.78
N THR A 12 22.22 6.45 -0.71
CA THR A 12 23.51 5.78 -0.42
C THR A 12 23.84 4.73 -1.49
N PRO A 13 25.11 4.38 -1.71
CA PRO A 13 25.50 3.35 -2.67
C PRO A 13 24.81 2.00 -2.44
N MET A 14 24.58 1.61 -1.20
CA MET A 14 23.87 0.38 -0.84
C MET A 14 22.42 0.38 -1.36
N LEU A 15 21.68 1.48 -1.15
CA LEU A 15 20.30 1.58 -1.65
C LEU A 15 20.25 1.74 -3.17
N LEU A 16 21.23 2.39 -3.78
CA LEU A 16 21.36 2.45 -5.25
C LEU A 16 21.56 1.05 -5.83
N GLN A 17 22.41 0.23 -5.25
CA GLN A 17 22.60 -1.15 -5.64
C GLN A 17 21.32 -1.99 -5.50
N ALA A 18 20.55 -1.78 -4.42
CA ALA A 18 19.27 -2.45 -4.22
C ALA A 18 18.27 -2.09 -5.31
N VAL A 19 18.11 -0.80 -5.65
CA VAL A 19 17.21 -0.32 -6.72
C VAL A 19 17.61 -0.91 -8.07
N GLU A 20 18.91 -0.92 -8.37
CA GLU A 20 19.46 -1.46 -9.63
C GLU A 20 19.23 -2.98 -9.75
N SER A 21 19.50 -3.74 -8.66
CA SER A 21 19.29 -5.19 -8.63
C SER A 21 17.83 -5.60 -8.79
N LEU A 22 16.89 -4.71 -8.43
CA LEU A 22 15.45 -4.88 -8.63
C LEU A 22 14.96 -4.44 -10.02
N GLY A 23 15.86 -4.02 -10.89
CA GLY A 23 15.54 -3.60 -12.26
C GLY A 23 14.88 -2.22 -12.35
N TYR A 24 15.08 -1.37 -11.37
CA TYR A 24 14.57 0.02 -11.41
C TYR A 24 15.51 0.87 -12.26
N GLU A 25 15.19 1.06 -13.52
CA GLU A 25 16.02 1.82 -14.46
C GLU A 25 15.99 3.33 -14.17
N ARG A 26 14.79 3.88 -13.91
CA ARG A 26 14.56 5.30 -13.60
C ARG A 26 13.53 5.47 -12.51
N PRO A 27 13.67 6.52 -11.68
CA PRO A 27 12.65 6.81 -10.68
C PRO A 27 11.36 7.27 -11.35
N SER A 28 10.25 6.85 -10.81
CA SER A 28 8.94 7.39 -11.20
C SER A 28 8.83 8.87 -10.81
N PRO A 29 7.90 9.64 -11.40
CA PRO A 29 7.74 11.06 -11.08
C PRO A 29 7.58 11.34 -9.58
N ILE A 30 6.79 10.52 -8.85
CA ILE A 30 6.62 10.70 -7.40
C ILE A 30 7.88 10.36 -6.62
N GLN A 31 8.68 9.38 -7.05
CA GLN A 31 9.96 9.04 -6.43
C GLN A 31 10.97 10.17 -6.63
N ALA A 32 11.09 10.71 -7.84
CA ALA A 32 11.98 11.82 -8.15
C ALA A 32 11.68 13.08 -7.34
N LEU A 33 10.39 13.34 -7.06
CA LEU A 33 9.95 14.47 -6.26
C LEU A 33 10.13 14.23 -4.75
N ALA A 34 9.73 13.04 -4.26
CA ALA A 34 9.60 12.80 -2.83
C ALA A 34 10.92 12.38 -2.16
N ILE A 35 11.76 11.59 -2.82
CA ILE A 35 12.99 11.07 -2.20
C ILE A 35 13.91 12.19 -1.71
N PRO A 36 14.27 13.21 -2.51
CA PRO A 36 15.17 14.28 -2.04
C PRO A 36 14.57 15.09 -0.88
N VAL A 37 13.28 15.37 -0.93
CA VAL A 37 12.57 16.14 0.12
C VAL A 37 12.53 15.36 1.42
N ALA A 38 12.23 14.06 1.36
CA ALA A 38 12.20 13.20 2.53
C ALA A 38 13.60 12.97 3.12
N LEU A 39 14.64 12.85 2.29
CA LEU A 39 16.04 12.78 2.75
C LEU A 39 16.49 14.06 3.45
N ALA A 40 15.99 15.21 3.02
CA ALA A 40 16.22 16.49 3.69
C ALA A 40 15.50 16.65 5.05
N GLY A 41 14.77 15.62 5.50
CA GLY A 41 14.09 15.60 6.79
C GLY A 41 12.75 16.32 6.84
N LYS A 42 12.23 16.79 5.71
CA LYS A 42 10.94 17.48 5.64
C LYS A 42 9.77 16.48 5.64
N ASP A 43 8.67 16.88 6.23
CA ASP A 43 7.41 16.17 6.07
C ASP A 43 6.92 16.28 4.63
N VAL A 44 6.28 15.22 4.13
CA VAL A 44 5.85 15.12 2.73
C VAL A 44 4.40 14.67 2.63
N VAL A 45 3.65 15.28 1.74
CA VAL A 45 2.37 14.76 1.24
C VAL A 45 2.56 14.43 -0.24
N GLY A 46 2.65 13.15 -0.56
CA GLY A 46 2.82 12.64 -1.92
C GLY A 46 1.49 12.15 -2.51
N LEU A 47 1.01 12.82 -3.55
CA LEU A 47 -0.21 12.44 -4.27
C LEU A 47 0.15 11.88 -5.64
N SER A 48 -0.17 10.62 -5.86
CA SER A 48 0.02 9.96 -7.16
C SER A 48 -0.84 8.70 -7.25
N GLU A 49 -1.08 8.21 -8.45
CA GLU A 49 -1.91 7.03 -8.71
C GLU A 49 -1.39 5.75 -8.03
N THR A 50 -2.25 4.73 -7.90
CA THR A 50 -1.82 3.38 -7.52
C THR A 50 -0.85 2.84 -8.57
N GLY A 51 0.15 2.06 -8.15
CA GLY A 51 1.19 1.55 -9.06
C GLY A 51 2.25 2.57 -9.49
N SER A 52 2.19 3.83 -9.04
CA SER A 52 3.17 4.88 -9.38
C SER A 52 4.52 4.77 -8.65
N GLY A 53 4.71 3.74 -7.80
CA GLY A 53 5.95 3.55 -7.04
C GLY A 53 6.04 4.31 -5.73
N LYS A 54 4.91 4.70 -5.12
CA LYS A 54 4.86 5.38 -3.81
C LYS A 54 5.62 4.64 -2.72
N THR A 55 5.56 3.32 -2.69
CA THR A 55 6.24 2.51 -1.67
C THR A 55 7.73 2.80 -1.64
N ALA A 56 8.42 2.76 -2.78
CA ALA A 56 9.83 3.09 -2.84
C ALA A 56 10.10 4.58 -2.56
N ALA A 57 9.16 5.47 -2.89
CA ALA A 57 9.29 6.90 -2.64
C ALA A 57 9.41 7.25 -1.14
N PHE A 58 8.76 6.49 -0.25
CA PHE A 58 8.92 6.67 1.20
C PHE A 58 9.88 5.66 1.84
N ALA A 59 9.94 4.43 1.33
CA ALA A 59 10.75 3.37 1.93
C ALA A 59 12.26 3.65 1.79
N LEU A 60 12.72 4.10 0.63
CA LEU A 60 14.13 4.41 0.42
C LEU A 60 14.66 5.50 1.37
N PRO A 61 14.01 6.66 1.53
CA PRO A 61 14.44 7.65 2.51
C PRO A 61 14.34 7.15 3.96
N ALA A 62 13.32 6.37 4.29
CA ALA A 62 13.18 5.79 5.62
C ALA A 62 14.33 4.81 5.92
N LEU A 63 14.60 3.87 5.01
CA LEU A 63 15.70 2.92 5.14
C LEU A 63 17.06 3.60 5.28
N GLN A 64 17.30 4.69 4.56
CA GLN A 64 18.56 5.43 4.67
C GLN A 64 18.80 6.02 6.06
N LYS A 65 17.75 6.23 6.84
CA LYS A 65 17.81 6.76 8.22
C LYS A 65 17.86 5.68 9.30
N ILE A 66 17.64 4.42 8.94
CA ILE A 66 17.66 3.30 9.87
C ILE A 66 19.10 2.98 10.31
N ASP A 67 19.28 2.89 11.61
CA ASP A 67 20.45 2.34 12.24
C ASP A 67 20.12 0.94 12.80
N VAL A 68 20.53 -0.11 12.09
CA VAL A 68 20.24 -1.50 12.46
C VAL A 68 20.93 -1.96 13.76
N SER A 69 21.92 -1.20 14.25
CA SER A 69 22.54 -1.49 15.53
C SER A 69 21.64 -1.14 16.73
N ARG A 70 20.67 -0.24 16.53
CA ARG A 70 19.70 0.16 17.55
C ARG A 70 18.52 -0.80 17.54
N ARG A 71 18.33 -1.49 18.63
CA ARG A 71 17.27 -2.51 18.83
C ARG A 71 15.92 -1.87 19.25
N GLU A 72 15.50 -0.86 18.50
CA GLU A 72 14.24 -0.13 18.72
C GLU A 72 13.54 0.19 17.40
N THR A 73 12.26 0.48 17.47
CA THR A 73 11.49 0.88 16.29
C THR A 73 11.83 2.32 15.92
N GLN A 74 12.30 2.52 14.70
CA GLN A 74 12.73 3.81 14.15
C GLN A 74 11.80 4.29 13.05
N ALA A 75 11.08 3.38 12.41
CA ALA A 75 10.07 3.71 11.40
C ALA A 75 8.77 2.94 11.64
N LEU A 76 7.66 3.65 11.56
CA LEU A 76 6.31 3.09 11.60
C LEU A 76 5.59 3.39 10.29
N ILE A 77 5.10 2.34 9.64
CA ILE A 77 4.34 2.42 8.39
C ILE A 77 2.89 2.05 8.69
N VAL A 78 1.98 2.98 8.43
CA VAL A 78 0.56 2.78 8.69
C VAL A 78 -0.18 2.57 7.36
N CYS A 79 -0.91 1.45 7.28
CA CYS A 79 -1.65 1.06 6.08
C CYS A 79 -3.16 0.92 6.39
N PRO A 80 -4.04 1.18 5.42
CA PRO A 80 -5.49 1.07 5.62
C PRO A 80 -6.01 -0.36 5.69
N THR A 81 -5.26 -1.34 5.17
CA THR A 81 -5.63 -2.76 5.17
C THR A 81 -4.46 -3.64 5.54
N ARG A 82 -4.76 -4.83 6.07
CA ARG A 82 -3.77 -5.83 6.52
C ARG A 82 -2.91 -6.32 5.36
N GLU A 83 -3.55 -6.61 4.24
CA GLU A 83 -2.89 -7.08 3.03
C GLU A 83 -1.87 -6.04 2.53
N LEU A 84 -2.26 -4.76 2.55
CA LEU A 84 -1.35 -3.69 2.17
C LEU A 84 -0.19 -3.53 3.17
N ALA A 85 -0.42 -3.71 4.47
CA ALA A 85 0.65 -3.67 5.46
C ALA A 85 1.68 -4.78 5.22
N VAL A 86 1.23 -6.00 4.95
CA VAL A 86 2.11 -7.14 4.61
C VAL A 86 2.88 -6.84 3.33
N GLN A 87 2.19 -6.45 2.25
CA GLN A 87 2.81 -6.13 0.96
C GLN A 87 3.84 -5.01 1.07
N VAL A 88 3.54 -3.97 1.84
CA VAL A 88 4.48 -2.84 2.04
C VAL A 88 5.68 -3.29 2.86
N CYS A 89 5.50 -4.07 3.93
CA CYS A 89 6.62 -4.62 4.71
C CYS A 89 7.53 -5.50 3.85
N GLU A 90 6.98 -6.36 3.01
CA GLU A 90 7.75 -7.18 2.07
C GLU A 90 8.57 -6.31 1.09
N GLN A 91 7.95 -5.28 0.52
CA GLN A 91 8.64 -4.34 -0.37
C GLN A 91 9.75 -3.57 0.36
N VAL A 92 9.54 -3.12 1.61
CA VAL A 92 10.56 -2.46 2.41
C VAL A 92 11.71 -3.41 2.74
N HIS A 93 11.41 -4.67 3.07
CA HIS A 93 12.43 -5.69 3.29
C HIS A 93 13.27 -5.94 2.03
N ILE A 94 12.63 -6.08 0.87
CA ILE A 94 13.31 -6.27 -0.42
C ILE A 94 14.22 -5.08 -0.74
N LEU A 95 13.73 -3.85 -0.59
CA LEU A 95 14.53 -2.63 -0.80
C LEU A 95 15.69 -2.49 0.20
N GLY A 96 15.54 -3.08 1.38
CA GLY A 96 16.53 -3.07 2.44
C GLY A 96 17.44 -4.28 2.50
N MET A 97 17.45 -5.19 1.51
CA MET A 97 18.28 -6.42 1.53
C MET A 97 19.77 -6.15 1.76
N GLY A 98 20.27 -4.98 1.39
CA GLY A 98 21.66 -4.57 1.63
C GLY A 98 22.04 -4.45 3.11
N PHE A 99 21.08 -4.31 4.03
CA PHE A 99 21.29 -4.32 5.47
C PHE A 99 21.50 -5.72 6.08
N GLY A 100 21.26 -6.78 5.28
CA GLY A 100 21.36 -8.17 5.73
C GLY A 100 20.28 -8.57 6.71
N GLU A 101 20.59 -9.54 7.57
CA GLU A 101 19.67 -10.10 8.58
C GLU A 101 19.36 -9.14 9.75
N ASP A 102 20.11 -8.05 9.88
CA ASP A 102 19.90 -7.06 10.94
C ASP A 102 18.69 -6.16 10.69
N LEU A 103 18.23 -6.06 9.45
CA LEU A 103 17.01 -5.33 9.11
C LEU A 103 15.77 -6.20 9.32
N ILE A 104 15.12 -6.04 10.46
CA ILE A 104 13.83 -6.66 10.75
C ILE A 104 12.72 -5.70 10.36
N VAL A 105 11.89 -6.11 9.40
CA VAL A 105 10.67 -5.41 8.99
C VAL A 105 9.47 -6.30 9.34
N ALA A 106 8.67 -5.87 10.29
CA ALA A 106 7.60 -6.70 10.83
C ALA A 106 6.21 -6.10 10.61
N PRO A 107 5.28 -6.83 9.97
CA PRO A 107 3.88 -6.43 9.90
C PRO A 107 3.15 -6.77 11.20
N VAL A 108 2.33 -5.83 11.71
CA VAL A 108 1.48 -5.99 12.91
C VAL A 108 0.05 -5.64 12.56
N TYR A 109 -0.88 -6.60 12.68
CA TYR A 109 -2.28 -6.39 12.33
C TYR A 109 -3.22 -7.28 13.14
N GLY A 110 -4.44 -6.83 13.34
CA GLY A 110 -5.45 -7.58 14.09
C GLY A 110 -5.95 -8.83 13.34
N GLY A 111 -6.50 -9.80 14.07
CA GLY A 111 -7.12 -11.02 13.50
C GLY A 111 -6.14 -12.14 13.14
N ALA A 112 -4.85 -11.98 13.41
CA ALA A 112 -3.85 -13.04 13.43
C ALA A 112 -3.30 -13.22 14.85
N SER A 113 -2.62 -14.36 15.10
CA SER A 113 -2.03 -14.61 16.42
C SER A 113 -1.00 -13.53 16.78
N MET A 114 -1.28 -12.74 17.83
CA MET A 114 -0.37 -11.73 18.35
C MET A 114 0.96 -12.33 18.78
N GLU A 115 0.94 -13.53 19.40
CA GLU A 115 2.15 -14.23 19.81
C GLU A 115 3.10 -14.51 18.64
N ARG A 116 2.56 -14.92 17.50
CA ARG A 116 3.36 -15.15 16.29
C ARG A 116 3.92 -13.86 15.71
N GLN A 117 3.18 -12.75 15.83
CA GLN A 117 3.62 -11.45 15.34
C GLN A 117 4.67 -10.81 16.26
N PHE A 118 4.57 -11.01 17.57
CA PHE A 118 5.52 -10.45 18.53
C PHE A 118 6.84 -11.23 18.61
N LYS A 119 6.86 -12.51 18.23
CA LYS A 119 8.08 -13.31 18.26
C LYS A 119 9.24 -12.68 17.45
N PRO A 120 9.05 -12.19 16.22
CA PRO A 120 10.08 -11.46 15.47
C PRO A 120 10.47 -10.12 16.09
N LEU A 121 9.62 -9.54 16.97
CA LEU A 121 9.86 -8.23 17.57
C LEU A 121 10.77 -8.29 18.81
N HIS A 122 10.98 -9.47 19.39
CA HIS A 122 11.81 -9.63 20.61
C HIS A 122 13.24 -9.10 20.46
N PRO A 123 13.95 -9.26 19.34
CA PRO A 123 15.26 -8.68 19.17
C PRO A 123 15.23 -7.15 18.91
N GLY A 124 14.03 -6.56 18.74
CA GLY A 124 13.81 -5.19 18.30
C GLY A 124 13.70 -5.10 16.77
N ALA A 125 12.57 -4.58 16.27
CA ALA A 125 12.34 -4.38 14.85
C ALA A 125 12.49 -2.90 14.48
N PRO A 126 13.49 -2.51 13.69
CA PRO A 126 13.68 -1.14 13.26
C PRO A 126 12.50 -0.57 12.47
N VAL A 127 11.80 -1.43 11.72
CA VAL A 127 10.63 -1.03 10.92
C VAL A 127 9.43 -1.86 11.29
N LEU A 128 8.33 -1.19 11.65
CA LEU A 128 7.02 -1.78 11.84
C LEU A 128 6.05 -1.31 10.77
N GLY A 129 5.25 -2.23 10.21
CA GLY A 129 4.11 -1.91 9.38
C GLY A 129 2.82 -2.36 10.06
N GLY A 130 1.78 -1.54 10.07
CA GLY A 130 0.57 -1.90 10.80
C GLY A 130 -0.72 -1.34 10.24
N THR A 131 -1.84 -1.92 10.69
CA THR A 131 -3.20 -1.47 10.37
C THR A 131 -3.93 -1.16 11.66
N PRO A 132 -3.75 0.03 12.25
CA PRO A 132 -4.53 0.44 13.40
C PRO A 132 -5.99 0.61 13.03
N GLY A 133 -6.89 0.35 13.97
CA GLY A 133 -8.29 0.75 13.85
C GLY A 133 -8.42 2.27 13.66
N ARG A 134 -9.58 2.74 13.23
CA ARG A 134 -9.78 4.21 13.07
C ARG A 134 -9.60 4.97 14.39
N GLU A 135 -10.08 4.40 15.47
CA GLU A 135 -9.98 4.98 16.83
C GLU A 135 -8.54 4.90 17.35
N ASP A 136 -7.85 3.78 17.06
CA ASP A 136 -6.48 3.53 17.49
C ASP A 136 -5.44 4.39 16.75
N MET A 137 -5.76 4.87 15.53
CA MET A 137 -4.85 5.69 14.73
C MET A 137 -4.46 6.98 15.44
N GLU A 138 -5.42 7.66 16.02
CA GLU A 138 -5.19 8.93 16.71
C GLU A 138 -4.39 8.73 18.01
N GLU A 139 -4.69 7.67 18.76
CA GLU A 139 -3.93 7.30 19.96
C GLU A 139 -2.50 6.91 19.62
N LEU A 140 -2.32 6.10 18.57
CA LEU A 140 -1.00 5.68 18.08
C LEU A 140 -0.13 6.89 17.72
N LEU A 141 -0.68 7.79 16.88
CA LEU A 141 0.04 8.98 16.43
C LEU A 141 0.31 9.97 17.57
N ALA A 142 -0.57 10.05 18.57
CA ALA A 142 -0.37 10.88 19.76
C ALA A 142 0.70 10.30 20.70
N ALA A 143 0.83 8.97 20.76
CA ALA A 143 1.86 8.29 21.58
C ALA A 143 3.26 8.33 20.94
N MET A 144 3.37 8.67 19.66
CA MET A 144 4.66 8.77 18.97
C MET A 144 5.46 10.00 19.45
N PRO A 145 6.80 9.95 19.37
CA PRO A 145 7.64 11.10 19.69
C PRO A 145 7.19 12.37 18.96
N ALA A 146 7.24 13.49 19.68
CA ALA A 146 6.90 14.78 19.08
C ALA A 146 7.90 15.14 17.97
N GLU A 147 9.17 14.85 18.14
CA GLU A 147 10.19 15.01 17.09
C GLU A 147 10.19 13.78 16.19
N ARG A 148 9.50 13.87 15.08
CA ARG A 148 9.44 12.83 14.05
C ARG A 148 9.31 13.48 12.67
N GLN A 149 9.63 12.74 11.65
CA GLN A 149 9.27 13.05 10.27
C GLN A 149 8.01 12.27 9.90
N THR A 150 7.05 12.91 9.26
CA THR A 150 5.81 12.27 8.83
C THR A 150 5.66 12.34 7.31
N LEU A 151 5.45 11.18 6.69
CA LEU A 151 5.28 11.06 5.24
C LEU A 151 3.87 10.51 4.96
N PHE A 152 3.07 11.29 4.24
CA PHE A 152 1.73 10.91 3.82
C PHE A 152 1.73 10.59 2.32
N PHE A 153 1.26 9.39 1.96
CA PHE A 153 1.15 9.00 0.56
C PHE A 153 -0.25 8.47 0.25
N SER A 154 -0.91 9.05 -0.74
CA SER A 154 -2.26 8.68 -1.13
C SER A 154 -2.46 8.80 -2.65
N ALA A 155 -3.48 8.11 -3.17
CA ALA A 155 -3.94 8.32 -4.53
C ALA A 155 -4.92 9.49 -4.64
N THR A 156 -5.62 9.80 -3.53
CA THR A 156 -6.64 10.84 -3.48
C THR A 156 -6.52 11.65 -2.19
N MET A 157 -6.83 12.95 -2.29
CA MET A 157 -6.96 13.83 -1.14
C MET A 157 -8.43 13.87 -0.72
N ASN A 158 -8.79 13.12 0.31
CA ASN A 158 -10.12 13.18 0.91
C ASN A 158 -10.07 13.91 2.26
N ARG A 159 -11.23 14.26 2.81
CA ARG A 159 -11.34 15.01 4.08
C ARG A 159 -10.68 14.29 5.28
N GLU A 160 -10.65 12.98 5.29
CA GLU A 160 -10.00 12.21 6.38
C GLU A 160 -8.48 12.35 6.29
N VAL A 161 -7.91 12.22 5.10
CA VAL A 161 -6.46 12.42 4.85
C VAL A 161 -6.07 13.86 5.17
N GLU A 162 -6.86 14.85 4.73
CA GLU A 162 -6.61 16.28 5.05
C GLU A 162 -6.55 16.53 6.56
N ARG A 163 -7.49 15.95 7.34
CA ARG A 163 -7.50 16.08 8.81
C ARG A 163 -6.26 15.46 9.45
N LEU A 164 -5.82 14.29 9.00
CA LEU A 164 -4.60 13.66 9.49
C LEU A 164 -3.37 14.51 9.18
N ILE A 165 -3.27 15.06 7.98
CA ILE A 165 -2.17 15.94 7.58
C ILE A 165 -2.16 17.22 8.44
N GLN A 166 -3.30 17.86 8.63
CA GLN A 166 -3.41 19.08 9.46
C GLN A 166 -3.05 18.84 10.92
N ARG A 167 -3.39 17.66 11.46
CA ARG A 167 -3.16 17.35 12.87
C ARG A 167 -1.74 16.86 13.15
N PHE A 168 -1.15 16.08 12.26
CA PHE A 168 0.09 15.34 12.51
C PHE A 168 1.26 15.72 11.60
N GLY A 169 1.04 16.49 10.56
CA GLY A 169 2.08 17.03 9.68
C GLY A 169 2.65 18.34 10.22
N ARG A 170 3.94 18.54 9.99
CA ARG A 170 4.67 19.76 10.34
C ARG A 170 5.07 20.48 9.07
N GLU A 171 4.25 21.42 8.62
CA GLU A 171 4.46 22.16 7.38
C GLU A 171 4.87 21.24 6.21
N PRO A 172 4.09 20.17 5.92
CA PRO A 172 4.49 19.18 4.94
C PRO A 172 4.54 19.78 3.54
N GLN A 173 5.54 19.38 2.77
CA GLN A 173 5.62 19.75 1.37
C GLN A 173 4.65 18.90 0.54
N LEU A 174 3.70 19.57 -0.12
CA LEU A 174 2.77 18.90 -1.03
C LEU A 174 3.45 18.62 -2.37
N LEU A 175 3.55 17.36 -2.73
CA LEU A 175 4.10 16.86 -3.98
C LEU A 175 3.01 16.10 -4.72
N GLN A 176 2.59 16.64 -5.84
CA GLN A 176 1.52 16.08 -6.64
C GLN A 176 2.01 15.76 -8.05
N VAL A 177 1.81 14.52 -8.46
CA VAL A 177 2.00 14.12 -9.86
C VAL A 177 0.66 14.29 -10.57
N GLU A 178 0.63 15.17 -11.56
CA GLU A 178 -0.58 15.38 -12.36
C GLU A 178 -0.97 14.10 -13.11
N ARG A 179 -2.24 13.78 -13.05
CA ARG A 179 -2.82 12.72 -13.87
C ARG A 179 -2.83 13.15 -15.32
N LYS A 180 -2.19 12.42 -16.20
CA LYS A 180 -2.25 12.68 -17.63
C LYS A 180 -3.63 12.38 -18.23
N SER A 181 -4.40 11.49 -17.60
CA SER A 181 -5.75 11.11 -18.03
C SER A 181 -6.52 10.53 -16.83
N MET A 182 -7.85 10.70 -16.81
CA MET A 182 -8.73 10.06 -15.82
C MET A 182 -8.87 8.54 -16.07
N THR A 183 -8.51 8.08 -17.26
CA THR A 183 -8.57 6.69 -17.67
C THR A 183 -7.20 6.24 -18.14
N VAL A 184 -6.82 5.00 -17.78
CA VAL A 184 -5.63 4.36 -18.32
C VAL A 184 -5.92 3.98 -19.76
N GLU A 185 -5.11 4.43 -20.70
CA GLU A 185 -5.32 4.21 -22.16
C GLU A 185 -5.41 2.71 -22.55
N SER A 186 -4.88 1.82 -21.72
CA SER A 186 -4.92 0.37 -21.92
C SER A 186 -6.17 -0.33 -21.36
N ILE A 187 -7.15 0.42 -20.82
CA ILE A 187 -8.36 -0.14 -20.24
C ILE A 187 -9.56 0.21 -21.12
N ASP A 188 -10.15 -0.81 -21.73
CA ASP A 188 -11.44 -0.67 -22.41
C ASP A 188 -12.56 -0.60 -21.36
N GLN A 189 -13.33 0.48 -21.39
CA GLN A 189 -14.44 0.69 -20.47
C GLN A 189 -15.75 0.58 -21.21
N VAL A 190 -16.57 -0.41 -20.81
CA VAL A 190 -17.88 -0.65 -21.38
C VAL A 190 -18.94 -0.56 -20.31
N CYS A 191 -20.04 0.13 -20.58
CA CYS A 191 -21.20 0.23 -19.69
C CYS A 191 -22.38 -0.53 -20.28
N TYR A 192 -22.92 -1.45 -19.50
CA TYR A 192 -24.14 -2.20 -19.84
C TYR A 192 -25.29 -1.75 -18.94
N GLU A 193 -26.31 -1.18 -19.50
CA GLU A 193 -27.52 -0.79 -18.80
C GLU A 193 -28.46 -1.97 -18.68
N VAL A 194 -28.66 -2.51 -17.48
CA VAL A 194 -29.48 -3.71 -17.22
C VAL A 194 -30.36 -3.51 -15.99
N ARG A 195 -31.52 -4.21 -15.99
CA ARG A 195 -32.37 -4.24 -14.79
C ARG A 195 -31.69 -4.98 -13.67
N GLU A 196 -31.92 -4.56 -12.41
CA GLU A 196 -31.31 -5.15 -11.21
C GLU A 196 -31.42 -6.69 -11.20
N ARG A 197 -32.63 -7.23 -11.43
CA ARG A 197 -32.89 -8.68 -11.48
C ARG A 197 -32.12 -9.43 -12.57
N SER A 198 -31.59 -8.73 -13.56
CA SER A 198 -30.89 -9.31 -14.71
C SER A 198 -29.37 -9.18 -14.62
N LYS A 199 -28.83 -8.57 -13.55
CA LYS A 199 -27.39 -8.30 -13.42
C LYS A 199 -26.54 -9.58 -13.42
N VAL A 200 -26.96 -10.61 -12.67
CA VAL A 200 -26.23 -11.88 -12.61
C VAL A 200 -26.28 -12.61 -13.95
N GLU A 201 -27.40 -12.57 -14.64
CA GLU A 201 -27.53 -13.15 -15.97
C GLU A 201 -26.65 -12.43 -17.01
N ALA A 202 -26.65 -11.09 -16.98
CA ALA A 202 -25.79 -10.29 -17.86
C ALA A 202 -24.30 -10.56 -17.56
N LEU A 203 -23.93 -10.66 -16.28
CA LEU A 203 -22.56 -11.01 -15.85
C LEU A 203 -22.15 -12.39 -16.38
N SER A 204 -23.00 -13.41 -16.23
CA SER A 204 -22.73 -14.75 -16.76
C SER A 204 -22.49 -14.74 -18.27
N ARG A 205 -23.34 -14.03 -19.02
CA ARG A 205 -23.18 -13.90 -20.48
C ARG A 205 -21.88 -13.18 -20.87
N LEU A 206 -21.50 -12.15 -20.12
CA LEU A 206 -20.24 -11.46 -20.35
C LEU A 206 -19.03 -12.38 -20.08
N ILE A 207 -19.06 -13.15 -18.99
CA ILE A 207 -18.02 -14.13 -18.70
C ILE A 207 -17.90 -15.17 -19.83
N ASP A 208 -19.03 -15.67 -20.34
CA ASP A 208 -19.05 -16.65 -21.43
C ASP A 208 -18.55 -16.06 -22.76
N MET A 209 -18.87 -14.80 -23.04
CA MET A 209 -18.44 -14.11 -24.27
C MET A 209 -16.98 -13.72 -24.27
N GLU A 210 -16.52 -13.11 -23.16
CA GLU A 210 -15.16 -12.56 -23.03
C GLU A 210 -14.14 -13.61 -22.58
N THR A 211 -14.61 -14.73 -22.01
CA THR A 211 -13.78 -15.83 -21.48
C THR A 211 -12.53 -15.34 -20.70
N PRO A 212 -12.71 -14.45 -19.71
CA PRO A 212 -11.59 -13.86 -19.01
C PRO A 212 -10.80 -14.92 -18.22
N ARG A 213 -9.49 -14.83 -18.29
CA ARG A 213 -8.61 -15.70 -17.46
C ARG A 213 -8.79 -15.44 -15.96
N LEU A 214 -9.08 -14.21 -15.59
CA LEU A 214 -9.37 -13.78 -14.23
C LEU A 214 -10.35 -12.60 -14.30
N ALA A 215 -11.38 -12.62 -13.45
CA ALA A 215 -12.34 -11.53 -13.32
C ALA A 215 -12.53 -11.13 -11.86
N ILE A 216 -12.68 -9.83 -11.60
CA ILE A 216 -13.03 -9.30 -10.29
C ILE A 216 -14.37 -8.59 -10.42
N VAL A 217 -15.36 -9.02 -9.64
CA VAL A 217 -16.70 -8.44 -9.59
C VAL A 217 -16.89 -7.65 -8.31
N PHE A 218 -17.04 -6.33 -8.43
CA PHE A 218 -17.30 -5.46 -7.29
C PHE A 218 -18.79 -5.33 -7.03
N CYS A 219 -19.22 -5.53 -5.79
CA CYS A 219 -20.59 -5.34 -5.32
C CYS A 219 -20.66 -4.27 -4.24
N ASN A 220 -21.78 -3.55 -4.15
CA ASN A 220 -21.96 -2.47 -3.17
C ASN A 220 -22.20 -2.96 -1.75
N THR A 221 -22.66 -4.19 -1.56
CA THR A 221 -22.96 -4.78 -0.25
C THR A 221 -22.39 -6.18 -0.10
N LYS A 222 -22.08 -6.59 1.14
CA LYS A 222 -21.64 -7.95 1.47
C LYS A 222 -22.66 -9.00 0.99
N ARG A 223 -23.94 -8.73 1.22
CA ARG A 223 -25.03 -9.58 0.76
C ARG A 223 -25.04 -9.79 -0.75
N SER A 224 -24.84 -8.72 -1.52
CA SER A 224 -24.76 -8.83 -2.99
C SER A 224 -23.53 -9.63 -3.44
N VAL A 225 -22.43 -9.59 -2.68
CA VAL A 225 -21.25 -10.45 -2.93
C VAL A 225 -21.63 -11.92 -2.76
N ASP A 226 -22.27 -12.26 -1.63
CA ASP A 226 -22.71 -13.65 -1.35
C ASP A 226 -23.68 -14.15 -2.43
N GLU A 227 -24.74 -13.38 -2.73
CA GLU A 227 -25.74 -13.71 -3.73
C GLU A 227 -25.13 -13.91 -5.13
N ALA A 228 -24.22 -13.03 -5.54
CA ALA A 228 -23.53 -13.14 -6.83
C ALA A 228 -22.61 -14.37 -6.89
N THR A 229 -21.86 -14.62 -5.82
CA THR A 229 -20.96 -15.79 -5.74
C THR A 229 -21.74 -17.09 -5.82
N GLU A 230 -22.80 -17.26 -5.02
CA GLU A 230 -23.65 -18.45 -5.02
C GLU A 230 -24.30 -18.68 -6.39
N ALA A 231 -24.78 -17.60 -7.02
CA ALA A 231 -25.40 -17.69 -8.34
C ALA A 231 -24.40 -18.05 -9.46
N LEU A 232 -23.15 -17.60 -9.38
CA LEU A 232 -22.09 -17.99 -10.30
C LEU A 232 -21.67 -19.46 -10.09
N ILE A 233 -21.46 -19.89 -8.84
CA ILE A 233 -21.15 -21.30 -8.52
C ILE A 233 -22.26 -22.23 -9.01
N ALA A 234 -23.53 -21.86 -8.79
CA ALA A 234 -24.68 -22.66 -9.26
C ALA A 234 -24.72 -22.79 -10.80
N ARG A 235 -24.08 -21.89 -11.54
CA ARG A 235 -23.91 -21.94 -13.00
C ARG A 235 -22.65 -22.65 -13.46
N GLY A 236 -21.83 -23.16 -12.53
CA GLY A 236 -20.61 -23.90 -12.84
C GLY A 236 -19.34 -23.06 -12.96
N TYR A 237 -19.39 -21.76 -12.64
CA TYR A 237 -18.18 -20.93 -12.64
C TYR A 237 -17.36 -21.15 -11.36
N ALA A 238 -16.03 -21.12 -11.49
CA ALA A 238 -15.12 -21.05 -10.36
C ALA A 238 -15.15 -19.64 -9.78
N ALA A 239 -15.92 -19.44 -8.71
CA ALA A 239 -16.08 -18.14 -8.06
C ALA A 239 -15.85 -18.26 -6.55
N ASP A 240 -15.25 -17.23 -5.96
CA ASP A 240 -15.11 -17.09 -4.52
C ASP A 240 -15.41 -15.64 -4.11
N ARG A 241 -15.52 -15.38 -2.81
CA ARG A 241 -15.97 -14.10 -2.25
C ARG A 241 -14.96 -13.49 -1.31
N LEU A 242 -14.87 -12.16 -1.36
CA LEU A 242 -14.05 -11.38 -0.44
C LEU A 242 -14.87 -10.22 0.14
N HIS A 243 -15.10 -10.23 1.45
CA HIS A 243 -15.73 -9.13 2.18
C HIS A 243 -15.34 -9.13 3.66
N GLY A 244 -15.75 -8.10 4.43
CA GLY A 244 -15.29 -7.87 5.79
C GLY A 244 -15.68 -8.95 6.83
N ASP A 245 -16.67 -9.83 6.54
CA ASP A 245 -17.10 -10.88 7.48
C ASP A 245 -16.34 -12.21 7.29
N ILE A 246 -15.50 -12.30 6.26
CA ILE A 246 -14.67 -13.47 5.99
C ILE A 246 -13.43 -13.42 6.89
N THR A 247 -13.09 -14.55 7.51
CA THR A 247 -11.90 -14.66 8.36
C THR A 247 -10.62 -14.41 7.56
N GLN A 248 -9.57 -13.90 8.22
CA GLN A 248 -8.30 -13.62 7.57
C GLN A 248 -7.72 -14.85 6.85
N GLY A 249 -7.76 -16.01 7.49
CA GLY A 249 -7.27 -17.25 6.87
C GLY A 249 -8.07 -17.73 5.65
N MET A 250 -9.34 -17.32 5.49
CA MET A 250 -10.10 -17.57 4.27
C MET A 250 -9.73 -16.54 3.19
N ARG A 251 -9.51 -15.27 3.54
CA ARG A 251 -9.10 -14.22 2.61
C ARG A 251 -7.75 -14.50 1.95
N GLU A 252 -6.83 -15.13 2.69
CA GLU A 252 -5.50 -15.51 2.20
C GLU A 252 -5.51 -16.73 1.24
N ARG A 253 -6.64 -17.42 1.13
CA ARG A 253 -6.81 -18.59 0.23
C ARG A 253 -7.43 -18.20 -1.12
N VAL A 254 -8.11 -17.09 -1.18
CA VAL A 254 -8.72 -16.51 -2.39
C VAL A 254 -7.67 -15.70 -3.16
#